data_9d0ac87b7715b0663b987928031db6bd
#
_entry.id   9d0ac87b7715b0663b987928031db6bd
#
_cell.length_a   1.000
_cell.length_b   1.000
_cell.length_c   1.000
_cell.angle_alpha   90.00
_cell.angle_beta   90.00
_cell.angle_gamma   90.00
#
_symmetry.space_group_name_H-M   'P 1'
#
loop_
_entity.id
_entity.type
_entity.pdbx_description
1 polymer ?
#
loop_
_entity_poly.entity_id
_entity_poly.type
_entity_poly.pdbx_seq_one_letter_code
_entity_poly.pdbx_strand_id
1 'polypeptide(L)'
;PYRELVYDGAEVPYVPEFYPNTIICYSYSKSLSLPGDRIGYMCVPDCMENFDDVCDATAGAARACGYVCAPAMIQRVIAKCAHIMPVLEPYKRNRRLLYEGLAGMGYECVEPDGAFYLFVKSPIGSSKLFSDLAKTYNLLIVPGDDFGCPEYFRLSYCVDEDMIRRSLPLFERLMKDAQGEA
;
A
#
# COMPACT_ATOMS: atom_id res chain seq x y z
N PRO A 1 -8.36 -3.33 -0.23
CA PRO A 1 -8.29 -1.99 0.40
C PRO A 1 -7.76 -0.89 -0.52
N TYR A 2 -7.12 -1.22 -1.66
CA TYR A 2 -6.54 -0.26 -2.61
C TYR A 2 -7.25 -0.20 -3.96
N ARG A 3 -8.38 -0.87 -4.14
CA ARG A 3 -9.06 -0.95 -5.44
C ARG A 3 -9.51 0.39 -6.02
N GLU A 4 -9.72 1.40 -5.18
CA GLU A 4 -10.07 2.76 -5.57
C GLU A 4 -8.83 3.65 -5.80
N LEU A 5 -7.65 3.18 -5.42
CA LEU A 5 -6.38 3.88 -5.61
C LEU A 5 -5.65 3.26 -6.80
N VAL A 6 -6.22 3.42 -7.99
CA VAL A 6 -5.66 2.95 -9.27
C VAL A 6 -5.53 4.11 -10.23
N TYR A 7 -4.58 4.01 -11.14
CA TYR A 7 -4.17 5.10 -12.01
C TYR A 7 -4.31 4.72 -13.48
N ASP A 8 -4.44 5.74 -14.31
CA ASP A 8 -4.28 5.66 -15.76
C ASP A 8 -5.18 4.61 -16.44
N GLY A 9 -6.38 4.40 -15.89
CA GLY A 9 -7.36 3.47 -16.42
C GLY A 9 -7.14 2.01 -16.03
N ALA A 10 -6.23 1.71 -15.10
CA ALA A 10 -6.08 0.36 -14.58
C ALA A 10 -7.37 -0.13 -13.90
N GLU A 11 -7.73 -1.36 -14.19
CA GLU A 11 -8.92 -2.00 -13.62
C GLU A 11 -8.54 -3.05 -12.60
N VAL A 12 -9.26 -3.07 -11.47
CA VAL A 12 -9.10 -4.11 -10.45
C VAL A 12 -10.22 -5.14 -10.63
N PRO A 13 -9.90 -6.38 -11.04
CA PRO A 13 -10.92 -7.41 -11.26
C PRO A 13 -11.64 -7.75 -9.96
N TYR A 14 -12.92 -8.11 -10.09
CA TYR A 14 -13.69 -8.60 -8.96
C TYR A 14 -13.55 -10.13 -8.89
N VAL A 15 -12.63 -10.57 -8.03
CA VAL A 15 -12.20 -11.98 -7.96
C VAL A 15 -13.34 -12.99 -7.81
N PRO A 16 -14.44 -12.72 -7.05
CA PRO A 16 -15.57 -13.64 -6.97
C PRO A 16 -16.26 -13.98 -8.31
N GLU A 17 -16.12 -13.13 -9.33
CA GLU A 17 -16.64 -13.43 -10.67
C GLU A 17 -15.88 -14.59 -11.35
N PHE A 18 -14.63 -14.80 -10.94
CA PHE A 18 -13.74 -15.84 -11.50
C PHE A 18 -13.66 -17.07 -10.60
N TYR A 19 -13.82 -16.88 -9.30
CA TYR A 19 -13.73 -17.95 -8.31
C TYR A 19 -14.72 -17.70 -7.16
N PRO A 20 -15.84 -18.44 -7.11
CA PRO A 20 -16.91 -18.19 -6.12
C PRO A 20 -16.47 -18.44 -4.67
N ASN A 21 -15.53 -19.35 -4.42
CA ASN A 21 -14.99 -19.59 -3.07
C ASN A 21 -13.96 -18.51 -2.65
N THR A 22 -14.35 -17.24 -2.76
CA THR A 22 -13.52 -16.08 -2.45
C THR A 22 -14.11 -15.28 -1.30
N ILE A 23 -13.33 -15.03 -0.26
CA ILE A 23 -13.67 -14.09 0.81
C ILE A 23 -13.00 -12.76 0.51
N ILE A 24 -13.78 -11.68 0.50
CA ILE A 24 -13.26 -10.32 0.27
C ILE A 24 -13.06 -9.64 1.63
N CYS A 25 -11.83 -9.18 1.88
CA CYS A 25 -11.51 -8.34 3.01
C CYS A 25 -11.28 -6.91 2.53
N TYR A 26 -12.08 -5.96 3.00
CA TYR A 26 -11.99 -4.56 2.65
C TYR A 26 -11.70 -3.69 3.87
N SER A 27 -11.00 -2.58 3.67
CA SER A 27 -10.70 -1.60 4.71
C SER A 27 -10.86 -0.19 4.18
N TYR A 28 -11.54 0.66 4.92
CA TYR A 28 -11.69 2.10 4.63
C TYR A 28 -10.48 2.94 5.07
N SER A 29 -9.46 2.30 5.61
CA SER A 29 -8.22 2.97 6.02
C SER A 29 -7.54 3.74 4.89
N LYS A 30 -7.75 3.32 3.62
CA LYS A 30 -7.07 3.88 2.45
C LYS A 30 -8.02 4.75 1.62
N SER A 31 -9.13 4.19 1.14
CA SER A 31 -10.08 4.89 0.27
C SER A 31 -10.70 6.13 0.92
N LEU A 32 -11.01 6.08 2.21
CA LEU A 32 -11.58 7.19 2.97
C LEU A 32 -10.59 7.88 3.93
N SER A 33 -9.32 7.51 3.90
CA SER A 33 -8.28 8.08 4.79
C SER A 33 -8.62 7.95 6.29
N LEU A 34 -9.20 6.81 6.69
CA LEU A 34 -9.66 6.53 8.06
C LEU A 34 -8.85 5.39 8.72
N PRO A 35 -7.51 5.46 8.75
CA PRO A 35 -6.71 4.36 9.32
C PRO A 35 -6.87 4.24 10.84
N GLY A 36 -7.15 5.34 11.54
CA GLY A 36 -7.33 5.38 13.00
C GLY A 36 -8.67 4.83 13.47
N ASP A 37 -9.70 4.88 12.63
CA ASP A 37 -11.06 4.47 12.99
C ASP A 37 -11.27 2.94 12.99
N ARG A 38 -10.29 2.18 12.50
CA ARG A 38 -10.26 0.71 12.52
C ARG A 38 -11.52 0.08 11.97
N ILE A 39 -11.93 0.48 10.76
CA ILE A 39 -13.16 0.00 10.13
C ILE A 39 -12.90 -0.61 8.76
N GLY A 40 -13.55 -1.72 8.51
CA GLY A 40 -13.57 -2.47 7.27
C GLY A 40 -14.70 -3.48 7.30
N TYR A 41 -14.77 -4.34 6.31
CA TYR A 41 -15.72 -5.43 6.26
C TYR A 41 -15.11 -6.69 5.63
N MET A 42 -15.73 -7.80 5.92
CA MET A 42 -15.54 -9.06 5.22
C MET A 42 -16.82 -9.37 4.46
N CYS A 43 -16.68 -9.74 3.19
CA CYS A 43 -17.79 -10.18 2.38
C CYS A 43 -17.57 -11.63 2.00
N VAL A 44 -18.51 -12.49 2.39
CA VAL A 44 -18.60 -13.88 1.97
C VAL A 44 -19.73 -13.93 0.94
N PRO A 45 -19.47 -14.31 -0.32
CA PRO A 45 -20.52 -14.44 -1.33
C PRO A 45 -21.50 -15.56 -0.95
N ASP A 46 -22.78 -15.33 -1.18
CA ASP A 46 -23.86 -16.31 -0.92
C ASP A 46 -23.78 -17.58 -1.78
N CYS A 47 -23.04 -17.51 -2.89
CA CYS A 47 -22.75 -18.66 -3.75
C CYS A 47 -21.54 -19.50 -3.29
N MET A 48 -20.88 -19.10 -2.20
CA MET A 48 -19.72 -19.83 -1.66
C MET A 48 -20.15 -21.20 -1.11
N GLU A 49 -19.33 -22.21 -1.38
CA GLU A 49 -19.51 -23.53 -0.76
C GLU A 49 -19.42 -23.41 0.78
N ASN A 50 -20.36 -24.06 1.47
CA ASN A 50 -20.50 -24.01 2.93
C ASN A 50 -20.62 -22.57 3.50
N PHE A 51 -21.37 -21.70 2.81
CA PHE A 51 -21.55 -20.29 3.16
C PHE A 51 -21.86 -20.04 4.64
N ASP A 52 -22.84 -20.74 5.19
CA ASP A 52 -23.25 -20.57 6.60
C ASP A 52 -22.14 -20.94 7.58
N ASP A 53 -21.45 -22.07 7.34
CA ASP A 53 -20.32 -22.52 8.16
C ASP A 53 -19.16 -21.52 8.12
N VAL A 54 -18.89 -20.95 6.95
CA VAL A 54 -17.84 -19.92 6.77
C VAL A 54 -18.21 -18.64 7.51
N CYS A 55 -19.45 -18.20 7.43
CA CYS A 55 -19.96 -17.04 8.16
C CYS A 55 -19.85 -17.23 9.68
N ASP A 56 -20.30 -18.39 10.18
CA ASP A 56 -20.25 -18.72 11.62
C ASP A 56 -18.80 -18.84 12.11
N ALA A 57 -17.93 -19.50 11.36
CA ALA A 57 -16.52 -19.62 11.69
C ALA A 57 -15.82 -18.23 11.73
N THR A 58 -16.15 -17.36 10.77
CA THR A 58 -15.63 -16.00 10.73
C THR A 58 -16.07 -15.17 11.93
N ALA A 59 -17.36 -15.23 12.27
CA ALA A 59 -17.91 -14.53 13.44
C ALA A 59 -17.33 -15.08 14.75
N GLY A 60 -17.16 -16.39 14.84
CA GLY A 60 -16.53 -17.08 15.98
C GLY A 60 -15.06 -16.67 16.15
N ALA A 61 -14.29 -16.67 15.06
CA ALA A 61 -12.88 -16.24 15.06
C ALA A 61 -12.74 -14.76 15.45
N ALA A 62 -13.59 -13.88 14.95
CA ALA A 62 -13.59 -12.46 15.31
C ALA A 62 -13.80 -12.27 16.82
N ARG A 63 -14.75 -13.01 17.43
CA ARG A 63 -14.97 -12.97 18.89
C ARG A 63 -13.78 -13.52 19.66
N ALA A 64 -13.19 -14.62 19.22
CA ALA A 64 -12.03 -15.23 19.86
C ALA A 64 -10.81 -14.28 19.83
N CYS A 65 -10.66 -13.48 18.78
CA CYS A 65 -9.63 -12.46 18.66
C CYS A 65 -9.97 -11.13 19.37
N GLY A 66 -11.16 -11.03 20.00
CA GLY A 66 -11.61 -9.81 20.69
C GLY A 66 -12.25 -8.75 19.77
N TYR A 67 -12.53 -9.06 18.51
CA TYR A 67 -13.13 -8.16 17.52
C TYR A 67 -14.59 -8.52 17.26
N VAL A 68 -15.50 -8.05 18.09
CA VAL A 68 -16.93 -8.37 17.93
C VAL A 68 -17.58 -7.56 16.80
N CYS A 69 -17.30 -6.25 16.77
CA CYS A 69 -17.78 -5.34 15.72
C CYS A 69 -17.00 -4.03 15.76
N ALA A 70 -17.05 -3.27 14.66
CA ALA A 70 -16.56 -1.89 14.63
C ALA A 70 -17.46 -0.97 15.49
N PRO A 71 -16.94 0.17 16.01
CA PRO A 71 -17.73 1.12 16.79
C PRO A 71 -18.96 1.61 16.02
N ALA A 72 -20.14 1.63 16.67
CA ALA A 72 -21.43 1.93 16.02
C ALA A 72 -21.45 3.31 15.36
N MET A 73 -20.77 4.31 15.93
CA MET A 73 -20.70 5.66 15.35
C MET A 73 -20.04 5.65 13.98
N ILE A 74 -18.87 5.04 13.86
CA ILE A 74 -18.14 5.01 12.58
C ILE A 74 -18.86 4.17 11.53
N GLN A 75 -19.57 3.10 11.91
CA GLN A 75 -20.41 2.34 10.99
C GLN A 75 -21.49 3.23 10.36
N ARG A 76 -22.13 4.14 11.13
CA ARG A 76 -23.13 5.08 10.63
C ARG A 76 -22.51 6.14 9.72
N VAL A 77 -21.28 6.58 10.00
CA VAL A 77 -20.53 7.49 9.12
C VAL A 77 -20.25 6.81 7.79
N ILE A 78 -19.70 5.60 7.82
CA ILE A 78 -19.39 4.83 6.60
C ILE A 78 -20.66 4.60 5.75
N ALA A 79 -21.78 4.27 6.37
CA ALA A 79 -23.05 4.09 5.64
C ALA A 79 -23.45 5.31 4.80
N LYS A 80 -22.98 6.51 5.18
CA LYS A 80 -23.21 7.76 4.42
C LYS A 80 -22.09 8.13 3.46
N CYS A 81 -20.88 7.63 3.68
CA CYS A 81 -19.67 8.06 2.98
C CYS A 81 -19.06 6.97 2.08
N ALA A 82 -19.56 5.74 2.10
CA ALA A 82 -18.98 4.60 1.36
C ALA A 82 -18.90 4.80 -0.16
N HIS A 83 -19.71 5.70 -0.71
CA HIS A 83 -19.72 6.07 -2.12
C HIS A 83 -18.71 7.16 -2.51
N ILE A 84 -18.04 7.75 -1.52
CA ILE A 84 -17.06 8.81 -1.77
C ILE A 84 -15.77 8.18 -2.31
N MET A 85 -15.33 8.67 -3.45
CA MET A 85 -14.09 8.23 -4.08
C MET A 85 -12.90 9.06 -3.59
N PRO A 86 -11.70 8.46 -3.45
CA PRO A 86 -10.51 9.21 -3.09
C PRO A 86 -10.12 10.22 -4.19
N VAL A 87 -9.49 11.31 -3.77
CA VAL A 87 -8.90 12.29 -4.72
C VAL A 87 -7.56 11.74 -5.19
N LEU A 88 -7.47 11.32 -6.44
CA LEU A 88 -6.30 10.61 -6.98
C LEU A 88 -5.17 11.55 -7.44
N GLU A 89 -5.46 12.79 -7.80
CA GLU A 89 -4.50 13.71 -8.41
C GLU A 89 -3.22 13.97 -7.58
N PRO A 90 -3.27 14.15 -6.24
CA PRO A 90 -2.07 14.28 -5.43
C PRO A 90 -1.19 13.02 -5.49
N TYR A 91 -1.82 11.84 -5.46
CA TYR A 91 -1.09 10.55 -5.54
C TYR A 91 -0.44 10.36 -6.91
N LYS A 92 -1.13 10.71 -8.01
CA LYS A 92 -0.57 10.64 -9.37
C LYS A 92 0.66 11.54 -9.53
N ARG A 93 0.57 12.78 -9.04
CA ARG A 93 1.71 13.71 -9.08
C ARG A 93 2.89 13.18 -8.28
N ASN A 94 2.66 12.75 -7.05
CA ASN A 94 3.69 12.22 -6.17
C ASN A 94 4.33 10.94 -6.74
N ARG A 95 3.50 10.03 -7.28
CA ARG A 95 3.95 8.83 -7.99
C ARG A 95 4.93 9.18 -9.09
N ARG A 96 4.49 10.06 -10.01
CA ARG A 96 5.29 10.47 -11.16
C ARG A 96 6.59 11.14 -10.73
N LEU A 97 6.52 12.10 -9.80
CA LEU A 97 7.69 12.82 -9.31
C LEU A 97 8.73 11.87 -8.69
N LEU A 98 8.30 10.93 -7.85
CA LEU A 98 9.20 9.98 -7.20
C LEU A 98 9.75 8.96 -8.21
N TYR A 99 8.91 8.39 -9.06
CA TYR A 99 9.29 7.41 -10.05
C TYR A 99 10.29 7.99 -11.07
N GLU A 100 9.93 9.10 -11.72
CA GLU A 100 10.80 9.75 -12.73
C GLU A 100 12.13 10.23 -12.11
N GLY A 101 12.06 10.77 -10.88
CA GLY A 101 13.25 11.19 -10.16
C GLY A 101 14.21 10.04 -9.88
N LEU A 102 13.73 8.92 -9.35
CA LEU A 102 14.56 7.75 -9.04
C LEU A 102 15.06 7.06 -10.31
N ALA A 103 14.18 6.85 -11.30
CA ALA A 103 14.57 6.24 -12.58
C ALA A 103 15.65 7.08 -13.30
N GLY A 104 15.54 8.42 -13.28
CA GLY A 104 16.55 9.33 -13.82
C GLY A 104 17.92 9.27 -13.13
N MET A 105 17.96 8.78 -11.90
CA MET A 105 19.20 8.54 -11.13
C MET A 105 19.74 7.11 -11.29
N GLY A 106 19.09 6.27 -12.10
CA GLY A 106 19.51 4.90 -12.36
C GLY A 106 18.96 3.86 -11.38
N TYR A 107 17.98 4.19 -10.52
CA TYR A 107 17.28 3.19 -9.72
C TYR A 107 16.37 2.34 -10.60
N GLU A 108 16.45 1.03 -10.45
CA GLU A 108 15.55 0.08 -11.10
C GLU A 108 14.24 -0.01 -10.29
N CYS A 109 13.15 0.50 -10.86
CA CYS A 109 11.84 0.46 -10.21
C CYS A 109 10.74 0.26 -11.25
N VAL A 110 9.64 -0.37 -10.82
CA VAL A 110 8.44 -0.55 -11.65
C VAL A 110 7.48 0.59 -11.34
N GLU A 111 6.96 1.23 -12.38
CA GLU A 111 5.91 2.24 -12.21
C GLU A 111 4.63 1.56 -11.71
N PRO A 112 4.08 1.97 -10.56
CA PRO A 112 2.92 1.30 -9.99
C PRO A 112 1.61 1.76 -10.65
N ASP A 113 0.75 0.81 -11.03
CA ASP A 113 -0.60 1.09 -11.56
C ASP A 113 -1.62 1.42 -10.45
N GLY A 114 -1.26 1.25 -9.19
CA GLY A 114 -2.15 1.50 -8.07
C GLY A 114 -1.45 1.60 -6.72
N ALA A 115 -2.24 1.72 -5.66
CA ALA A 115 -1.81 1.97 -4.29
C ALA A 115 -1.06 3.30 -4.15
N PHE A 116 -0.12 3.41 -3.23
CA PHE A 116 0.76 4.57 -3.04
C PHE A 116 2.17 4.15 -2.59
N TYR A 117 2.63 3.02 -3.12
CA TYR A 117 3.94 2.49 -2.85
C TYR A 117 4.72 2.30 -4.14
N LEU A 118 6.01 2.62 -4.09
CA LEU A 118 6.99 2.31 -5.10
C LEU A 118 7.91 1.22 -4.54
N PHE A 119 8.17 0.19 -5.34
CA PHE A 119 9.06 -0.90 -5.00
C PHE A 119 10.31 -0.80 -5.87
N VAL A 120 11.45 -0.61 -5.24
CA VAL A 120 12.71 -0.21 -5.88
C VAL A 120 13.78 -1.24 -5.56
N LYS A 121 14.54 -1.64 -6.57
CA LYS A 121 15.67 -2.55 -6.39
C LYS A 121 16.84 -1.84 -5.71
N SER A 122 17.43 -2.49 -4.72
CA SER A 122 18.61 -1.99 -4.04
C SER A 122 19.83 -2.04 -4.96
N PRO A 123 20.57 -0.93 -5.13
CA PRO A 123 21.79 -0.89 -5.96
C PRO A 123 22.89 -1.85 -5.49
N ILE A 124 22.87 -2.23 -4.21
CA ILE A 124 23.88 -3.11 -3.58
C ILE A 124 23.39 -4.54 -3.35
N GLY A 125 22.23 -4.93 -3.93
CA GLY A 125 21.70 -6.29 -3.83
C GLY A 125 21.16 -6.68 -2.45
N SER A 126 21.21 -5.80 -1.45
CA SER A 126 20.66 -6.01 -0.10
C SER A 126 19.86 -4.78 0.33
N SER A 127 18.56 -4.94 0.48
CA SER A 127 17.69 -3.84 0.93
C SER A 127 17.94 -3.43 2.37
N LYS A 128 18.31 -4.37 3.22
CA LYS A 128 18.62 -4.11 4.63
C LYS A 128 19.87 -3.23 4.79
N LEU A 129 20.96 -3.61 4.12
CA LEU A 129 22.20 -2.81 4.13
C LEU A 129 21.98 -1.44 3.51
N PHE A 130 21.22 -1.39 2.41
CA PHE A 130 20.87 -0.13 1.76
C PHE A 130 19.99 0.76 2.64
N SER A 131 19.05 0.17 3.39
CA SER A 131 18.23 0.90 4.37
C SER A 131 19.09 1.47 5.51
N ASP A 132 20.09 0.74 5.98
CA ASP A 132 20.99 1.23 7.03
C ASP A 132 21.86 2.38 6.50
N LEU A 133 22.36 2.30 5.27
CA LEU A 133 23.05 3.41 4.62
C LEU A 133 22.11 4.62 4.42
N ALA A 134 20.87 4.39 3.97
CA ALA A 134 19.89 5.46 3.75
C ALA A 134 19.58 6.27 5.03
N LYS A 135 19.61 5.64 6.20
CA LYS A 135 19.44 6.32 7.49
C LYS A 135 20.50 7.41 7.74
N THR A 136 21.72 7.22 7.24
CA THR A 136 22.79 8.23 7.38
C THR A 136 22.48 9.51 6.61
N TYR A 137 21.60 9.42 5.60
CA TYR A 137 21.04 10.52 4.81
C TYR A 137 19.68 11.01 5.33
N ASN A 138 19.23 10.55 6.51
CA ASN A 138 17.88 10.80 7.06
C ASN A 138 16.75 10.30 6.13
N LEU A 139 17.02 9.29 5.32
CA LEU A 139 16.02 8.62 4.49
C LEU A 139 15.56 7.34 5.21
N LEU A 140 14.26 7.27 5.51
CA LEU A 140 13.64 6.09 6.09
C LEU A 140 12.94 5.31 5.00
N ILE A 141 13.55 4.21 4.57
CA ILE A 141 13.01 3.28 3.58
C ILE A 141 12.69 1.95 4.24
N VAL A 142 11.75 1.20 3.69
CA VAL A 142 11.34 -0.09 4.26
C VAL A 142 11.99 -1.22 3.48
N PRO A 143 12.89 -2.03 4.10
CA PRO A 143 13.47 -3.19 3.45
C PRO A 143 12.40 -4.16 2.96
N GLY A 144 12.67 -4.83 1.85
CA GLY A 144 11.77 -5.81 1.26
C GLY A 144 11.86 -7.20 1.88
N ASP A 145 12.73 -7.40 2.87
CA ASP A 145 12.90 -8.68 3.58
C ASP A 145 11.59 -9.21 4.13
N ASP A 146 10.80 -8.36 4.80
CA ASP A 146 9.49 -8.71 5.36
C ASP A 146 8.42 -8.99 4.30
N PHE A 147 8.71 -8.65 3.03
CA PHE A 147 7.85 -8.93 1.87
C PHE A 147 8.37 -10.09 1.01
N GLY A 148 9.36 -10.83 1.47
CA GLY A 148 10.00 -11.91 0.72
C GLY A 148 10.86 -11.45 -0.46
N CYS A 149 11.25 -10.16 -0.51
CA CYS A 149 12.03 -9.55 -1.59
C CYS A 149 13.26 -8.82 -1.05
N PRO A 150 14.28 -9.52 -0.54
CA PRO A 150 15.41 -8.91 0.18
C PRO A 150 16.32 -8.01 -0.67
N GLU A 151 16.17 -8.06 -2.01
CA GLU A 151 16.87 -7.16 -2.93
C GLU A 151 16.14 -5.85 -3.20
N TYR A 152 14.90 -5.69 -2.71
CA TYR A 152 14.06 -4.53 -2.97
C TYR A 152 13.75 -3.77 -1.68
N PHE A 153 13.46 -2.49 -1.80
CA PHE A 153 12.92 -1.68 -0.72
C PHE A 153 11.66 -0.95 -1.17
N ARG A 154 10.81 -0.64 -0.20
CA ARG A 154 9.54 0.04 -0.44
C ARG A 154 9.61 1.49 -0.01
N LEU A 155 9.12 2.36 -0.87
CA LEU A 155 8.85 3.78 -0.59
C LEU A 155 7.35 4.04 -0.62
N SER A 156 6.88 4.98 0.22
CA SER A 156 5.52 5.50 0.14
C SER A 156 5.54 6.89 -0.46
N TYR A 157 4.67 7.15 -1.45
CA TYR A 157 4.43 8.50 -1.97
C TYR A 157 3.14 9.13 -1.43
N CYS A 158 2.53 8.54 -0.37
CA CYS A 158 1.45 9.13 0.41
C CYS A 158 2.03 10.12 1.44
N VAL A 159 2.71 11.14 0.94
CA VAL A 159 3.41 12.16 1.72
C VAL A 159 3.23 13.51 1.04
N ASP A 160 3.67 14.58 1.69
CA ASP A 160 3.72 15.91 1.07
C ASP A 160 4.66 15.94 -0.13
N GLU A 161 4.28 16.64 -1.21
CA GLU A 161 5.09 16.76 -2.43
C GLU A 161 6.48 17.37 -2.14
N ASP A 162 6.55 18.35 -1.23
CA ASP A 162 7.82 18.97 -0.84
C ASP A 162 8.76 17.97 -0.15
N MET A 163 8.23 16.99 0.57
CA MET A 163 9.04 15.92 1.16
C MET A 163 9.71 15.09 0.06
N ILE A 164 8.98 14.74 -0.99
CA ILE A 164 9.55 14.01 -2.13
C ILE A 164 10.65 14.85 -2.79
N ARG A 165 10.36 16.12 -3.11
CA ARG A 165 11.33 17.02 -3.75
C ARG A 165 12.62 17.18 -2.94
N ARG A 166 12.53 17.27 -1.61
CA ARG A 166 13.70 17.35 -0.73
C ARG A 166 14.44 16.02 -0.59
N SER A 167 13.77 14.89 -0.75
CA SER A 167 14.40 13.57 -0.65
C SER A 167 15.18 13.18 -1.91
N LEU A 168 14.78 13.63 -3.10
CA LEU A 168 15.43 13.24 -4.36
C LEU A 168 16.95 13.56 -4.41
N PRO A 169 17.43 14.73 -4.02
CA PRO A 169 18.88 15.00 -3.96
C PRO A 169 19.63 14.09 -2.98
N LEU A 170 18.95 13.62 -1.93
CA LEU A 170 19.54 12.68 -0.96
C LEU A 170 19.64 11.27 -1.55
N PHE A 171 18.65 10.86 -2.34
CA PHE A 171 18.70 9.58 -3.09
C PHE A 171 19.82 9.61 -4.15
N GLU A 172 20.07 10.73 -4.81
CA GLU A 172 21.18 10.86 -5.75
C GLU A 172 22.55 10.66 -5.05
N ARG A 173 22.74 11.30 -3.89
CA ARG A 173 23.96 11.13 -3.10
C ARG A 173 24.10 9.69 -2.57
N LEU A 174 23.00 9.13 -2.08
CA LEU A 174 22.94 7.76 -1.59
C LEU A 174 23.29 6.73 -2.69
N MET A 175 22.88 6.98 -3.95
CA MET A 175 23.24 6.14 -5.08
C MET A 175 24.74 6.16 -5.34
N LYS A 176 25.36 7.36 -5.37
CA LYS A 176 26.80 7.52 -5.60
C LYS A 176 27.63 6.82 -4.51
N ASP A 177 27.23 6.99 -3.26
CA ASP A 177 27.87 6.31 -2.11
C ASP A 177 27.76 4.79 -2.22
N ALA A 178 26.59 4.29 -2.59
CA ALA A 178 26.34 2.86 -2.74
C ALA A 178 27.18 2.22 -3.87
N GLN A 179 27.53 3.02 -4.88
CA GLN A 179 28.38 2.59 -6.01
C GLN A 179 29.89 2.80 -5.73
N GLY A 180 30.24 3.40 -4.60
CA GLY A 180 31.64 3.68 -4.23
C GLY A 180 32.23 4.87 -4.99
N GLU A 181 31.38 5.78 -5.45
CA GLU A 181 31.77 6.99 -6.21
C GLU A 181 31.85 8.27 -5.34
N ALA A 182 31.74 8.12 -4.01
CA ALA A 182 31.72 9.22 -3.03
C ALA A 182 33.12 9.60 -2.53
#